data_e31c0b38d6ac35f6bccf6fbc8300a9a1
#
_entry.id   e31c0b38d6ac35f6bccf6fbc8300a9a1
#
_cell.length_a   1.000
_cell.length_b   1.000
_cell.length_c   1.000
_cell.angle_alpha   90.00
_cell.angle_beta   90.00
_cell.angle_gamma   90.00
#
_symmetry.space_group_name_H-M   'P 1'
#
loop_
_entity.id
_entity.type
_entity.pdbx_description
1 polymer ?
#
loop_
_entity_poly.entity_id
_entity_poly.type
_entity_poly.pdbx_seq_one_letter_code
_entity_poly.pdbx_strand_id
1 'polypeptide(L)'
;TENGIADADDDQRALFIRRYLYAMHRAIHDSLDIRGYFYWTLMDNFEWSEGYQMKFGLYEVDFTTQERTMREGSKTFRDMVKKPGVDERGYIVAVGDIVPDLELEYTTGEKITLSDLRGQVVVLQFTASWCSVCRQEMPHLEKEVWQRYKDEGLVLIGIDRDEPLDVVQKFIKEIGVTYPLALDSGADHFAKFAPKKAGVTRNIVIDKSGR
;
A
#
# COMPACT_ATOMS: atom_id res chain seq x y z
N THR A 1 22.80 15.77 6.41
CA THR A 1 21.85 16.73 7.02
C THR A 1 20.79 15.94 7.76
N GLU A 2 20.56 16.26 9.02
CA GLU A 2 19.56 15.63 9.86
C GLU A 2 18.27 16.45 9.88
N ASN A 3 17.18 15.83 10.30
CA ASN A 3 15.89 16.46 10.47
C ASN A 3 15.25 15.95 11.76
N GLY A 4 14.91 16.82 12.69
CA GLY A 4 14.35 16.47 13.99
C GLY A 4 13.66 17.63 14.68
N ILE A 5 12.99 17.34 15.78
CA ILE A 5 12.28 18.32 16.61
C ILE A 5 12.61 18.10 18.09
N ALA A 6 12.94 19.17 18.79
CA ALA A 6 13.01 19.15 20.25
C ALA A 6 11.57 19.27 20.78
N ASP A 7 11.07 18.19 21.37
CA ASP A 7 9.68 18.07 21.77
C ASP A 7 9.59 17.22 23.04
N ALA A 8 9.65 17.88 24.18
CA ALA A 8 9.67 17.21 25.49
C ALA A 8 8.33 16.56 25.83
N ASP A 9 7.24 17.23 25.45
CA ASP A 9 5.87 16.78 25.74
C ASP A 9 5.35 15.74 24.74
N ASP A 10 6.12 15.52 23.65
CA ASP A 10 5.84 14.55 22.56
C ASP A 10 4.49 14.79 21.83
N ASP A 11 3.99 16.03 21.85
CA ASP A 11 2.71 16.40 21.24
C ASP A 11 2.83 16.82 19.76
N GLN A 12 4.02 17.22 19.29
CA GLN A 12 4.29 17.66 17.93
C GLN A 12 5.07 16.63 17.10
N ARG A 13 5.79 15.73 17.73
CA ARG A 13 6.74 14.80 17.08
C ARG A 13 6.09 13.96 15.98
N ALA A 14 4.93 13.36 16.24
CA ALA A 14 4.21 12.56 15.27
C ALA A 14 3.81 13.37 14.03
N LEU A 15 3.31 14.60 14.23
CA LEU A 15 2.92 15.49 13.15
C LEU A 15 4.13 15.98 12.34
N PHE A 16 5.23 16.33 13.02
CA PHE A 16 6.49 16.71 12.40
C PHE A 16 7.00 15.59 11.49
N ILE A 17 7.12 14.38 12.00
CA ILE A 17 7.58 13.21 11.23
C ILE A 17 6.73 13.00 9.97
N ARG A 18 5.41 13.00 10.11
CA ARG A 18 4.49 12.82 8.97
C ARG A 18 4.68 13.89 7.90
N ARG A 19 4.78 15.16 8.29
CA ARG A 19 4.94 16.28 7.36
C ARG A 19 6.24 16.21 6.58
N TYR A 20 7.35 15.91 7.24
CA TYR A 20 8.66 15.84 6.58
C TYR A 20 8.80 14.61 5.69
N LEU A 21 8.33 13.45 6.13
CA LEU A 21 8.31 12.25 5.28
C LEU A 21 7.38 12.41 4.08
N TYR A 22 6.24 13.09 4.25
CA TYR A 22 5.36 13.44 3.14
C TYR A 22 6.01 14.43 2.15
N ALA A 23 6.68 15.47 2.67
CA ALA A 23 7.42 16.41 1.82
C ALA A 23 8.54 15.73 1.04
N MET A 24 9.28 14.82 1.69
CA MET A 24 10.30 13.99 1.04
C MET A 24 9.70 13.10 -0.05
N HIS A 25 8.59 12.43 0.24
CA HIS A 25 7.87 11.61 -0.74
C HIS A 25 7.46 12.42 -1.97
N ARG A 26 6.89 13.63 -1.77
CA ARG A 26 6.58 14.53 -2.87
C ARG A 26 7.81 14.95 -3.67
N ALA A 27 8.90 15.29 -3.02
CA ALA A 27 10.14 15.67 -3.68
C ALA A 27 10.72 14.53 -4.54
N ILE A 28 10.63 13.27 -4.08
CA ILE A 28 11.00 12.09 -4.88
C ILE A 28 10.06 11.97 -6.09
N HIS A 29 8.77 12.18 -5.90
CA HIS A 29 7.80 12.18 -7.01
C HIS A 29 8.12 13.27 -8.06
N ASP A 30 8.61 14.43 -7.60
CA ASP A 30 9.05 15.54 -8.46
C ASP A 30 10.46 15.28 -9.04
N SER A 31 10.92 14.02 -9.04
CA SER A 31 12.18 13.55 -9.62
C SER A 31 13.46 14.07 -8.94
N LEU A 32 13.39 14.50 -7.69
CA LEU A 32 14.58 14.82 -6.91
C LEU A 32 15.25 13.52 -6.42
N ASP A 33 16.57 13.42 -6.58
CA ASP A 33 17.37 12.25 -6.15
C ASP A 33 17.59 12.25 -4.64
N ILE A 34 16.54 11.90 -3.89
CA ILE A 34 16.60 11.73 -2.44
C ILE A 34 16.76 10.24 -2.11
N ARG A 35 17.88 9.87 -1.52
CA ARG A 35 18.27 8.48 -1.27
C ARG A 35 18.13 8.02 0.18
N GLY A 36 17.75 8.92 1.09
CA GLY A 36 17.61 8.58 2.51
C GLY A 36 17.09 9.72 3.36
N TYR A 37 16.70 9.36 4.55
CA TYR A 37 16.22 10.28 5.57
C TYR A 37 16.89 9.95 6.90
N PHE A 38 17.47 10.94 7.54
CA PHE A 38 18.15 10.82 8.82
C PHE A 38 17.38 11.66 9.84
N TYR A 39 16.74 10.98 10.79
CA TYR A 39 16.08 11.64 11.90
C TYR A 39 17.11 11.95 13.00
N TRP A 40 17.14 13.19 13.48
CA TRP A 40 17.87 13.58 14.66
C TRP A 40 16.93 13.62 15.85
N THR A 41 17.03 12.70 16.78
CA THR A 41 18.07 11.67 16.96
C THR A 41 17.42 10.37 17.46
N LEU A 42 18.15 9.27 17.46
CA LEU A 42 17.64 7.99 17.95
C LEU A 42 17.23 8.04 19.42
N MET A 43 18.05 8.66 20.26
CA MET A 43 17.78 8.79 21.69
C MET A 43 18.21 10.16 22.21
N ASP A 44 17.60 10.60 23.31
CA ASP A 44 18.02 11.84 23.96
C ASP A 44 19.51 11.81 24.29
N ASN A 45 20.19 12.92 24.03
CA ASN A 45 21.62 13.05 24.17
C ASN A 45 22.00 14.45 24.74
N PHE A 46 23.28 14.70 24.85
CA PHE A 46 23.82 15.99 25.25
C PHE A 46 23.85 16.96 24.04
N GLU A 47 23.03 18.03 24.10
CA GLU A 47 22.89 19.04 23.04
C GLU A 47 23.74 20.28 23.32
N TRP A 48 25.06 20.11 23.32
CA TRP A 48 26.04 21.21 23.44
C TRP A 48 25.67 22.23 24.54
N SER A 49 25.43 23.48 24.18
CA SER A 49 25.08 24.54 25.14
C SER A 49 23.75 24.32 25.87
N GLU A 50 22.85 23.53 25.31
CA GLU A 50 21.53 23.25 25.88
C GLU A 50 21.56 22.06 26.87
N GLY A 51 22.68 21.36 26.95
CA GLY A 51 22.85 20.21 27.83
C GLY A 51 21.86 19.08 27.51
N TYR A 52 21.19 18.57 28.53
CA TYR A 52 20.23 17.47 28.42
C TYR A 52 18.77 17.93 28.37
N GLN A 53 18.52 19.25 28.24
CA GLN A 53 17.15 19.80 28.29
C GLN A 53 16.41 19.56 26.98
N MET A 54 17.09 19.61 25.84
CA MET A 54 16.50 19.44 24.53
C MET A 54 16.21 17.95 24.25
N LYS A 55 14.95 17.64 23.99
CA LYS A 55 14.45 16.28 23.84
C LYS A 55 14.17 15.94 22.37
N PHE A 56 15.23 15.64 21.62
CA PHE A 56 15.15 15.26 20.21
C PHE A 56 14.91 13.75 19.99
N GLY A 57 15.19 12.93 21.01
CA GLY A 57 15.21 11.48 20.89
C GLY A 57 13.88 10.86 20.41
N LEU A 58 13.95 9.88 19.51
CA LEU A 58 12.87 8.93 19.30
C LEU A 58 12.62 8.09 20.55
N TYR A 59 13.69 7.88 21.31
CA TYR A 59 13.65 7.29 22.64
C TYR A 59 14.00 8.33 23.70
N GLU A 60 13.19 8.40 24.74
CA GLU A 60 13.52 9.05 25.99
C GLU A 60 14.59 8.27 26.72
N VAL A 61 15.53 8.96 27.35
CA VAL A 61 16.57 8.36 28.19
C VAL A 61 16.47 8.89 29.60
N ASP A 62 16.31 8.01 30.56
CA ASP A 62 16.59 8.31 31.96
C ASP A 62 18.12 8.21 32.15
N PHE A 63 18.78 9.36 32.31
CA PHE A 63 20.24 9.39 32.42
C PHE A 63 20.76 8.83 33.74
N THR A 64 19.89 8.61 34.73
CA THR A 64 20.25 7.98 36.01
C THR A 64 20.23 6.47 35.92
N THR A 65 19.14 5.92 35.37
CA THR A 65 18.95 4.46 35.28
C THR A 65 19.42 3.88 33.96
N GLN A 66 19.67 4.74 32.96
CA GLN A 66 19.98 4.36 31.59
C GLN A 66 18.83 3.63 30.86
N GLU A 67 17.65 3.68 31.41
CA GLU A 67 16.46 3.14 30.75
C GLU A 67 16.11 3.96 29.51
N ARG A 68 15.65 3.27 28.46
CA ARG A 68 15.25 3.88 27.17
C ARG A 68 13.84 3.50 26.84
N THR A 69 12.96 4.49 26.76
CA THR A 69 11.54 4.29 26.45
C THR A 69 11.21 4.96 25.12
N MET A 70 10.62 4.21 24.18
CA MET A 70 10.17 4.80 22.92
C MET A 70 9.04 5.77 23.16
N ARG A 71 9.19 7.01 22.68
CA ARG A 71 8.14 8.03 22.77
C ARG A 71 6.94 7.67 21.90
N GLU A 72 5.76 8.05 22.32
CA GLU A 72 4.50 7.71 21.60
C GLU A 72 4.52 8.28 20.17
N GLY A 73 4.89 9.56 20.02
CA GLY A 73 4.99 10.21 18.71
C GLY A 73 6.03 9.56 17.78
N SER A 74 7.04 8.91 18.34
CA SER A 74 8.09 8.19 17.59
C SER A 74 7.60 6.89 16.97
N LYS A 75 6.52 6.30 17.49
CA LYS A 75 5.89 5.12 16.90
C LYS A 75 5.48 5.37 15.44
N THR A 76 5.11 6.61 15.14
CA THR A 76 4.83 7.04 13.75
C THR A 76 6.02 6.79 12.81
N PHE A 77 7.25 7.16 13.21
CA PHE A 77 8.45 6.91 12.41
C PHE A 77 8.72 5.42 12.26
N ARG A 78 8.69 4.68 13.38
CA ARG A 78 8.86 3.22 13.39
C ARG A 78 7.88 2.53 12.43
N ASP A 79 6.62 2.92 12.46
CA ASP A 79 5.57 2.26 11.68
C ASP A 79 5.67 2.62 10.19
N MET A 80 6.13 3.83 9.85
CA MET A 80 6.37 4.26 8.47
C MET A 80 7.63 3.64 7.85
N VAL A 81 8.68 3.34 8.63
CA VAL A 81 9.92 2.73 8.13
C VAL A 81 9.93 1.21 8.20
N LYS A 82 9.02 0.61 8.96
CA LYS A 82 8.83 -0.84 8.89
C LYS A 82 8.38 -1.17 7.47
N LYS A 83 9.03 -2.16 6.85
CA LYS A 83 8.42 -2.79 5.67
C LYS A 83 7.00 -3.17 6.04
N PRO A 84 6.02 -2.90 5.16
CA PRO A 84 4.63 -3.21 5.46
C PRO A 84 4.54 -4.68 5.85
N GLY A 85 4.27 -4.94 7.12
CA GLY A 85 3.66 -6.18 7.52
C GLY A 85 2.23 -6.19 6.98
N VAL A 86 1.50 -7.24 7.24
CA VAL A 86 0.06 -7.24 6.96
C VAL A 86 -0.59 -6.12 7.76
N ASP A 87 -1.24 -5.16 7.09
CA ASP A 87 -1.97 -4.09 7.77
C ASP A 87 -3.22 -4.67 8.47
N GLU A 88 -3.90 -3.87 9.28
CA GLU A 88 -5.12 -4.29 9.99
C GLU A 88 -6.25 -4.76 9.06
N ARG A 89 -6.23 -4.34 7.78
CA ARG A 89 -7.17 -4.77 6.73
C ARG A 89 -6.67 -6.02 6.01
N GLY A 90 -5.45 -6.50 6.31
CA GLY A 90 -4.83 -7.67 5.73
C GLY A 90 -4.14 -7.43 4.39
N TYR A 91 -3.70 -6.19 4.07
CA TYR A 91 -2.84 -5.92 2.93
C TYR A 91 -1.36 -5.96 3.34
N ILE A 92 -0.50 -6.41 2.43
CA ILE A 92 0.97 -6.34 2.56
C ILE A 92 1.57 -5.20 1.72
N VAL A 93 0.73 -4.45 1.04
CA VAL A 93 1.06 -3.25 0.26
C VAL A 93 0.47 -2.01 0.90
N ALA A 94 1.09 -0.88 0.71
CA ALA A 94 0.64 0.41 1.21
C ALA A 94 0.33 1.38 0.07
N VAL A 95 -0.45 2.42 0.36
CA VAL A 95 -0.69 3.50 -0.60
C VAL A 95 0.62 4.20 -0.94
N GLY A 96 0.92 4.29 -2.23
CA GLY A 96 2.16 4.87 -2.76
C GLY A 96 3.24 3.84 -3.09
N ASP A 97 3.06 2.57 -2.76
CA ASP A 97 3.96 1.52 -3.22
C ASP A 97 3.89 1.36 -4.74
N ILE A 98 5.02 1.04 -5.34
CA ILE A 98 5.05 0.64 -6.75
C ILE A 98 4.50 -0.79 -6.83
N VAL A 99 3.44 -0.97 -7.61
CA VAL A 99 2.86 -2.30 -7.81
C VAL A 99 3.83 -3.18 -8.58
N PRO A 100 4.09 -4.42 -8.12
CA PRO A 100 4.90 -5.37 -8.86
C PRO A 100 4.30 -5.63 -10.24
N ASP A 101 5.15 -5.78 -11.24
CA ASP A 101 4.69 -6.16 -12.58
C ASP A 101 4.12 -7.58 -12.54
N LEU A 102 2.89 -7.73 -13.04
CA LEU A 102 2.17 -9.00 -13.11
C LEU A 102 1.93 -9.36 -14.57
N GLU A 103 2.28 -10.57 -14.93
CA GLU A 103 1.79 -11.17 -16.17
C GLU A 103 0.42 -11.81 -15.90
N LEU A 104 -0.63 -11.28 -16.51
CA LEU A 104 -2.01 -11.72 -16.32
C LEU A 104 -2.47 -12.47 -17.56
N GLU A 105 -3.06 -13.63 -17.38
CA GLU A 105 -3.72 -14.40 -18.42
C GLU A 105 -5.24 -14.30 -18.27
N TYR A 106 -5.88 -13.65 -19.23
CA TYR A 106 -7.33 -13.54 -19.25
C TYR A 106 -8.02 -14.87 -19.52
N THR A 107 -9.27 -14.98 -19.11
CA THR A 107 -10.12 -16.16 -19.42
C THR A 107 -10.34 -16.39 -20.92
N THR A 108 -9.95 -15.46 -21.77
CA THR A 108 -9.91 -15.56 -23.24
C THR A 108 -8.62 -16.21 -23.76
N GLY A 109 -7.59 -16.36 -22.92
CA GLY A 109 -6.25 -16.81 -23.27
C GLY A 109 -5.30 -15.69 -23.70
N GLU A 110 -5.76 -14.46 -23.75
CA GLU A 110 -4.91 -13.28 -23.98
C GLU A 110 -4.04 -13.03 -22.75
N LYS A 111 -2.78 -12.60 -22.98
CA LYS A 111 -1.84 -12.25 -21.93
C LYS A 111 -1.45 -10.79 -22.02
N ILE A 112 -1.37 -10.15 -20.86
CA ILE A 112 -0.89 -8.77 -20.70
C ILE A 112 0.04 -8.68 -19.50
N THR A 113 0.84 -7.62 -19.44
CA THR A 113 1.57 -7.23 -18.22
C THR A 113 0.98 -5.94 -17.65
N LEU A 114 1.09 -5.73 -16.34
CA LEU A 114 0.64 -4.46 -15.76
C LEU A 114 1.45 -3.27 -16.27
N SER A 115 2.69 -3.48 -16.66
CA SER A 115 3.52 -2.44 -17.28
C SER A 115 2.98 -1.95 -18.63
N ASP A 116 2.27 -2.78 -19.37
CA ASP A 116 1.62 -2.39 -20.63
C ASP A 116 0.48 -1.38 -20.44
N LEU A 117 -0.04 -1.30 -19.22
CA LEU A 117 -1.13 -0.41 -18.83
C LEU A 117 -0.66 0.92 -18.22
N ARG A 118 0.64 1.21 -18.27
CA ARG A 118 1.18 2.50 -17.77
C ARG A 118 0.54 3.67 -18.51
N GLY A 119 0.24 4.73 -17.77
CA GLY A 119 -0.51 5.88 -18.30
C GLY A 119 -2.03 5.78 -18.16
N GLN A 120 -2.54 4.62 -17.75
CA GLN A 120 -3.95 4.39 -17.44
C GLN A 120 -4.16 4.23 -15.93
N VAL A 121 -5.38 4.49 -15.46
CA VAL A 121 -5.79 4.12 -14.11
C VAL A 121 -6.26 2.66 -14.16
N VAL A 122 -5.67 1.81 -13.32
CA VAL A 122 -6.00 0.37 -13.29
C VAL A 122 -6.64 0.01 -11.96
N VAL A 123 -7.72 -0.72 -11.99
CA VAL A 123 -8.33 -1.33 -10.81
C VAL A 123 -8.19 -2.84 -10.91
N LEU A 124 -7.48 -3.45 -9.97
CA LEU A 124 -7.43 -4.90 -9.83
C LEU A 124 -8.42 -5.32 -8.75
N GLN A 125 -9.38 -6.15 -9.11
CA GLN A 125 -10.31 -6.75 -8.17
C GLN A 125 -9.99 -8.23 -7.97
N PHE A 126 -9.46 -8.61 -6.83
CA PHE A 126 -9.32 -10.02 -6.49
C PHE A 126 -10.66 -10.61 -6.09
N THR A 127 -11.04 -11.71 -6.73
CA THR A 127 -12.36 -12.33 -6.62
C THR A 127 -12.26 -13.86 -6.57
N ALA A 128 -13.37 -14.53 -6.31
CA ALA A 128 -13.56 -15.96 -6.46
C ALA A 128 -15.07 -16.29 -6.53
N SER A 129 -15.45 -17.39 -7.19
CA SER A 129 -16.84 -17.76 -7.38
C SER A 129 -17.58 -18.09 -6.07
N TRP A 130 -16.87 -18.63 -5.09
CA TRP A 130 -17.38 -18.99 -3.76
C TRP A 130 -17.47 -17.78 -2.80
N CYS A 131 -16.98 -16.60 -3.19
CA CYS A 131 -16.94 -15.40 -2.35
C CYS A 131 -18.27 -14.64 -2.42
N SER A 132 -19.08 -14.72 -1.38
CA SER A 132 -20.39 -14.05 -1.34
C SER A 132 -20.30 -12.51 -1.43
N VAL A 133 -19.28 -11.91 -0.84
CA VAL A 133 -19.04 -10.46 -0.88
C VAL A 133 -18.65 -10.04 -2.29
N CYS A 134 -17.80 -10.82 -2.97
CA CYS A 134 -17.44 -10.56 -4.38
C CYS A 134 -18.67 -10.57 -5.28
N ARG A 135 -19.57 -11.55 -5.09
CA ARG A 135 -20.83 -11.65 -5.86
C ARG A 135 -21.74 -10.42 -5.68
N GLN A 136 -21.70 -9.78 -4.52
CA GLN A 136 -22.44 -8.55 -4.26
C GLN A 136 -21.74 -7.31 -4.82
N GLU A 137 -20.41 -7.25 -4.74
CA GLU A 137 -19.62 -6.10 -5.17
C GLU A 137 -19.50 -5.99 -6.70
N MET A 138 -19.28 -7.12 -7.40
CA MET A 138 -18.97 -7.14 -8.82
C MET A 138 -20.03 -6.44 -9.72
N PRO A 139 -21.34 -6.60 -9.49
CA PRO A 139 -22.35 -5.85 -10.25
C PRO A 139 -22.27 -4.32 -10.04
N HIS A 140 -21.85 -3.88 -8.85
CA HIS A 140 -21.63 -2.45 -8.59
C HIS A 140 -20.38 -1.94 -9.30
N LEU A 141 -19.29 -2.69 -9.29
CA LEU A 141 -18.09 -2.35 -10.05
C LEU A 141 -18.34 -2.32 -11.55
N GLU A 142 -19.13 -3.27 -12.06
CA GLU A 142 -19.56 -3.26 -13.46
C GLU A 142 -20.28 -1.96 -13.81
N LYS A 143 -21.32 -1.62 -13.05
CA LYS A 143 -22.22 -0.50 -13.37
C LYS A 143 -21.59 0.86 -13.05
N GLU A 144 -21.02 1.02 -11.85
CA GLU A 144 -20.62 2.33 -11.31
C GLU A 144 -19.16 2.69 -11.66
N VAL A 145 -18.33 1.68 -12.02
CA VAL A 145 -16.92 1.89 -12.34
C VAL A 145 -16.64 1.56 -13.80
N TRP A 146 -16.80 0.29 -14.20
CA TRP A 146 -16.42 -0.15 -15.54
C TRP A 146 -17.22 0.54 -16.64
N GLN A 147 -18.52 0.44 -16.63
CA GLN A 147 -19.38 1.04 -17.68
C GLN A 147 -19.28 2.56 -17.73
N ARG A 148 -18.93 3.18 -16.62
CA ARG A 148 -18.83 4.64 -16.54
C ARG A 148 -17.50 5.19 -17.06
N TYR A 149 -16.39 4.50 -16.81
CA TYR A 149 -15.06 5.05 -17.03
C TYR A 149 -14.18 4.29 -18.04
N LYS A 150 -14.63 3.15 -18.58
CA LYS A 150 -13.86 2.38 -19.59
C LYS A 150 -13.46 3.20 -20.81
N ASP A 151 -14.33 4.09 -21.25
CA ASP A 151 -14.08 4.96 -22.40
C ASP A 151 -13.26 6.21 -22.03
N GLU A 152 -12.98 6.43 -20.75
CA GLU A 152 -12.15 7.51 -20.23
C GLU A 152 -10.73 7.05 -19.87
N GLY A 153 -10.35 5.80 -20.21
CA GLY A 153 -9.02 5.25 -19.99
C GLY A 153 -8.83 4.59 -18.63
N LEU A 154 -9.94 4.16 -17.99
CA LEU A 154 -9.86 3.27 -16.83
C LEU A 154 -9.84 1.81 -17.30
N VAL A 155 -8.97 1.01 -16.71
CA VAL A 155 -8.93 -0.44 -16.88
C VAL A 155 -9.36 -1.11 -15.59
N LEU A 156 -10.38 -1.96 -15.64
CA LEU A 156 -10.81 -2.80 -14.52
C LEU A 156 -10.55 -4.26 -14.87
N ILE A 157 -9.81 -4.97 -14.04
CA ILE A 157 -9.47 -6.38 -14.23
C ILE A 157 -9.89 -7.14 -12.97
N GLY A 158 -10.77 -8.13 -13.12
CA GLY A 158 -11.00 -9.14 -12.09
C GLY A 158 -9.84 -10.14 -12.11
N ILE A 159 -9.36 -10.55 -10.95
CA ILE A 159 -8.34 -11.60 -10.82
C ILE A 159 -8.95 -12.72 -9.95
N ASP A 160 -9.26 -13.82 -10.60
CA ASP A 160 -9.90 -14.95 -9.92
C ASP A 160 -8.85 -15.82 -9.23
N ARG A 161 -9.00 -15.97 -7.91
CA ARG A 161 -8.03 -16.65 -7.05
C ARG A 161 -8.23 -18.15 -7.03
N ASP A 162 -7.32 -18.85 -7.69
CA ASP A 162 -7.09 -20.29 -7.54
C ASP A 162 -8.28 -21.19 -7.94
N GLU A 163 -9.04 -20.75 -8.96
CA GLU A 163 -10.10 -21.55 -9.56
C GLU A 163 -9.79 -21.91 -11.02
N PRO A 164 -10.27 -23.05 -11.51
CA PRO A 164 -10.06 -23.47 -12.90
C PRO A 164 -10.91 -22.63 -13.86
N LEU A 165 -10.45 -22.52 -15.11
CA LEU A 165 -11.02 -21.66 -16.16
C LEU A 165 -12.52 -21.86 -16.36
N ASP A 166 -13.01 -23.10 -16.37
CA ASP A 166 -14.42 -23.42 -16.58
C ASP A 166 -15.32 -22.89 -15.45
N VAL A 167 -14.84 -22.93 -14.21
CA VAL A 167 -15.52 -22.37 -13.04
C VAL A 167 -15.60 -20.84 -13.17
N VAL A 168 -14.48 -20.20 -13.52
CA VAL A 168 -14.41 -18.73 -13.67
C VAL A 168 -15.30 -18.28 -14.82
N GLN A 169 -15.29 -18.96 -15.96
CA GLN A 169 -16.17 -18.65 -17.09
C GLN A 169 -17.67 -18.77 -16.76
N LYS A 170 -18.02 -19.79 -15.96
CA LYS A 170 -19.39 -19.94 -15.46
C LYS A 170 -19.76 -18.79 -14.51
N PHE A 171 -18.85 -18.46 -13.60
CA PHE A 171 -19.03 -17.37 -12.64
C PHE A 171 -19.26 -16.01 -13.34
N ILE A 172 -18.45 -15.67 -14.36
CA ILE A 172 -18.62 -14.46 -15.17
C ILE A 172 -20.04 -14.39 -15.76
N LYS A 173 -20.51 -15.50 -16.34
CA LYS A 173 -21.88 -15.56 -16.93
C LYS A 173 -22.99 -15.41 -15.90
N GLU A 174 -22.80 -15.98 -14.72
CA GLU A 174 -23.78 -15.89 -13.62
C GLU A 174 -23.88 -14.44 -13.07
N ILE A 175 -22.74 -13.77 -12.90
CA ILE A 175 -22.69 -12.39 -12.36
C ILE A 175 -23.07 -11.36 -13.42
N GLY A 176 -22.76 -11.61 -14.70
CA GLY A 176 -23.10 -10.73 -15.80
C GLY A 176 -22.16 -9.52 -15.96
N VAL A 177 -20.90 -9.62 -15.49
CA VAL A 177 -19.90 -8.58 -15.70
C VAL A 177 -19.27 -8.68 -17.08
N THR A 178 -18.83 -7.53 -17.61
CA THR A 178 -18.23 -7.41 -18.95
C THR A 178 -16.76 -6.99 -18.93
N TYR A 179 -16.23 -6.56 -17.79
CA TYR A 179 -14.79 -6.34 -17.64
C TYR A 179 -14.03 -7.66 -17.63
N PRO A 180 -12.78 -7.66 -18.15
CA PRO A 180 -12.00 -8.90 -18.26
C PRO A 180 -11.68 -9.50 -16.88
N LEU A 181 -11.70 -10.82 -16.80
CA LEU A 181 -11.16 -11.56 -15.67
C LEU A 181 -9.91 -12.34 -16.09
N ALA A 182 -8.90 -12.29 -15.23
CA ALA A 182 -7.67 -13.05 -15.33
C ALA A 182 -7.65 -14.19 -14.30
N LEU A 183 -6.86 -15.23 -14.60
CA LEU A 183 -6.65 -16.38 -13.72
C LEU A 183 -5.45 -16.12 -12.80
N ASP A 184 -5.56 -16.55 -11.56
CA ASP A 184 -4.46 -16.55 -10.58
C ASP A 184 -4.26 -17.93 -9.98
N SER A 185 -3.82 -18.87 -10.81
CA SER A 185 -3.57 -20.24 -10.39
C SER A 185 -2.54 -20.29 -9.27
N GLY A 186 -2.89 -20.95 -8.16
CA GLY A 186 -2.07 -21.03 -6.96
C GLY A 186 -2.04 -19.75 -6.13
N ALA A 187 -2.86 -18.74 -6.44
CA ALA A 187 -2.93 -17.45 -5.73
C ALA A 187 -1.58 -16.70 -5.64
N ASP A 188 -0.77 -16.75 -6.69
CA ASP A 188 0.58 -16.17 -6.68
C ASP A 188 0.55 -14.64 -6.92
N HIS A 189 -0.41 -14.16 -7.70
CA HIS A 189 -0.65 -12.72 -7.85
C HIS A 189 -1.26 -12.14 -6.58
N PHE A 190 -2.27 -12.81 -6.02
CA PHE A 190 -2.89 -12.42 -4.74
C PHE A 190 -1.86 -12.31 -3.61
N ALA A 191 -0.90 -13.25 -3.55
CA ALA A 191 0.14 -13.28 -2.53
C ALA A 191 1.09 -12.08 -2.56
N LYS A 192 1.10 -11.30 -3.64
CA LYS A 192 1.87 -10.04 -3.71
C LYS A 192 1.17 -8.87 -3.04
N PHE A 193 -0.12 -9.00 -2.72
CA PHE A 193 -0.94 -7.93 -2.11
C PHE A 193 -1.47 -8.29 -0.73
N ALA A 194 -1.65 -9.59 -0.45
CA ALA A 194 -2.18 -10.08 0.82
C ALA A 194 -1.65 -11.49 1.11
N PRO A 195 -1.66 -11.96 2.37
CA PRO A 195 -1.34 -13.35 2.67
C PRO A 195 -2.21 -14.32 1.87
N LYS A 196 -1.63 -15.39 1.31
CA LYS A 196 -2.34 -16.37 0.46
C LYS A 196 -3.66 -16.88 1.04
N LYS A 197 -3.76 -16.97 2.37
CA LYS A 197 -4.97 -17.46 3.08
C LYS A 197 -5.92 -16.36 3.53
N ALA A 198 -5.62 -15.10 3.21
CA ALA A 198 -6.51 -13.97 3.56
C ALA A 198 -7.82 -14.00 2.75
N GLY A 199 -8.83 -13.26 3.21
CA GLY A 199 -10.08 -13.09 2.47
C GLY A 199 -9.84 -12.48 1.08
N VAL A 200 -10.65 -12.91 0.11
CA VAL A 200 -10.40 -12.64 -1.32
C VAL A 200 -10.80 -11.24 -1.75
N THR A 201 -11.92 -10.73 -1.28
CA THR A 201 -12.42 -9.42 -1.75
C THR A 201 -11.41 -8.33 -1.46
N ARG A 202 -10.66 -7.94 -2.50
CA ARG A 202 -9.66 -6.88 -2.42
C ARG A 202 -9.62 -6.10 -3.71
N ASN A 203 -9.63 -4.78 -3.55
CA ASN A 203 -9.50 -3.86 -4.67
C ASN A 203 -8.20 -3.07 -4.53
N ILE A 204 -7.39 -3.08 -5.57
CA ILE A 204 -6.16 -2.30 -5.67
C ILE A 204 -6.34 -1.28 -6.78
N VAL A 205 -6.27 -0.01 -6.45
CA VAL A 205 -6.31 1.07 -7.44
C VAL A 205 -4.89 1.53 -7.72
N ILE A 206 -4.52 1.50 -8.98
CA ILE A 206 -3.18 1.83 -9.46
C ILE A 206 -3.28 3.09 -10.31
N ASP A 207 -2.51 4.09 -9.98
CA ASP A 207 -2.44 5.32 -10.75
C ASP A 207 -1.68 5.17 -12.07
N LYS A 208 -1.65 6.24 -12.88
CA LYS A 208 -0.98 6.27 -14.18
C LYS A 208 0.53 6.01 -14.11
N SER A 209 1.15 6.22 -12.95
CA SER A 209 2.59 5.95 -12.72
C SER A 209 2.86 4.52 -12.24
N GLY A 210 1.82 3.76 -11.90
CA GLY A 210 1.91 2.38 -11.42
C GLY A 210 2.05 2.25 -9.91
N ARG A 211 1.49 3.20 -9.18
CA ARG A 211 1.48 3.23 -7.71
C ARG A 211 0.09 3.04 -7.17
#